data_db0e7a60c6c42504225ece6201c8f873
#
_entry.id   db0e7a60c6c42504225ece6201c8f873
#
_cell.length_a   1.000
_cell.length_b   1.000
_cell.length_c   1.000
_cell.angle_alpha   90.00
_cell.angle_beta   90.00
_cell.angle_gamma   90.00
#
_symmetry.space_group_name_H-M   'P 1'
#
loop_
_entity.id
_entity.type
_entity.pdbx_description
1 polymer ?
#
loop_
_entity_poly.entity_id
_entity_poly.type
_entity_poly.pdbx_seq_one_letter_code
_entity_poly.pdbx_strand_id
1 'polypeptide(L)'
;ESSLGKERRADARSFLYQKVMKGGVMLYIWSYLKKYPKWLFLDFFGAIFFVIVNLGLPTVLARMIDDGVNKGNEQQLYVWAAIMLVIILCGTLGRIVLAYAASKLTTNMVKDMRDDLYAKLQEYSHHEYEKIGVSSLVTRITSDAFVLMQFAEQTLKLGVITPMMMLSSILMIFLTSPSLAWIVAFAVPFLVVVVIYVAVKTRPLSEKQQATLDKINQYARENLMGLRVIRAFAREEFQEERFAGQNAVYADNSNRLFKLTGLTEPLFVQIIIAMIVAIVWFALDPIKQGSLQIGDLVAFIEYSFHALLSFLFLSSLFTMYPRTAVSSERLKEVMDMPISIDSNEGGIRETETHGYLEFENVTFAYPGETE
;
A
#
# COMPACT_ATOMS: atom_id res chain seq x y z
N GLU A 1 6.24 -37.96 -11.36
CA GLU A 1 6.87 -36.73 -11.91
C GLU A 1 8.36 -36.80 -11.60
N SER A 2 9.20 -36.87 -12.63
CA SER A 2 10.61 -37.18 -12.56
C SER A 2 11.42 -36.13 -11.78
N SER A 3 12.46 -36.57 -11.07
CA SER A 3 13.44 -35.71 -10.32
C SER A 3 13.98 -34.54 -11.18
N LEU A 4 14.20 -34.76 -12.47
CA LEU A 4 14.57 -33.74 -13.48
C LEU A 4 13.55 -32.60 -13.63
N GLY A 5 12.27 -32.83 -13.35
CA GLY A 5 11.25 -31.79 -13.36
C GLY A 5 11.29 -30.88 -12.11
N LYS A 6 11.71 -31.42 -10.97
CA LYS A 6 11.91 -30.67 -9.72
C LYS A 6 13.19 -29.83 -9.77
N GLU A 7 14.30 -30.38 -10.29
CA GLU A 7 15.55 -29.64 -10.46
C GLU A 7 15.41 -28.45 -11.41
N ARG A 8 14.79 -28.64 -12.59
CA ARG A 8 14.52 -27.51 -13.50
C ARG A 8 13.62 -26.46 -12.91
N ARG A 9 12.68 -26.84 -12.04
CA ARG A 9 11.84 -25.88 -11.32
C ARG A 9 12.60 -25.17 -10.19
N ALA A 10 13.54 -25.84 -9.52
CA ALA A 10 14.41 -25.27 -8.52
C ALA A 10 15.41 -24.28 -9.15
N ASP A 11 16.07 -24.66 -10.26
CA ASP A 11 16.99 -23.78 -11.01
C ASP A 11 16.29 -22.58 -11.63
N ALA A 12 15.12 -22.76 -12.22
CA ALA A 12 14.32 -21.64 -12.74
C ALA A 12 13.81 -20.72 -11.62
N ARG A 13 13.52 -21.27 -10.44
CA ARG A 13 13.20 -20.47 -9.25
C ARG A 13 14.43 -19.68 -8.79
N SER A 14 15.60 -20.29 -8.63
CA SER A 14 16.83 -19.62 -8.17
C SER A 14 17.26 -18.51 -9.13
N PHE A 15 17.21 -18.74 -10.44
CA PHE A 15 17.55 -17.73 -11.46
C PHE A 15 16.54 -16.55 -11.51
N LEU A 16 15.24 -16.84 -11.37
CA LEU A 16 14.20 -15.81 -11.25
C LEU A 16 14.36 -15.03 -9.95
N TYR A 17 14.67 -15.71 -8.84
CA TYR A 17 14.95 -15.08 -7.56
C TYR A 17 16.15 -14.11 -7.65
N GLN A 18 17.29 -14.53 -8.18
CA GLN A 18 18.48 -13.67 -8.31
C GLN A 18 18.22 -12.42 -9.16
N LYS A 19 17.42 -12.53 -10.22
CA LYS A 19 17.05 -11.39 -11.07
C LYS A 19 16.03 -10.44 -10.42
N VAL A 20 15.10 -10.98 -9.64
CA VAL A 20 14.08 -10.23 -8.89
C VAL A 20 14.68 -9.57 -7.65
N MET A 21 15.75 -10.14 -7.10
CA MET A 21 16.40 -9.71 -5.87
C MET A 21 17.20 -8.42 -6.02
N LYS A 22 17.71 -8.10 -7.22
CA LYS A 22 18.28 -6.78 -7.54
C LYS A 22 17.20 -5.71 -7.79
N GLY A 23 15.95 -6.10 -7.92
CA GLY A 23 14.81 -5.21 -8.10
C GLY A 23 14.13 -4.86 -6.77
N GLY A 24 13.69 -3.62 -6.63
CA GLY A 24 12.98 -3.15 -5.43
C GLY A 24 11.71 -3.95 -5.10
N VAL A 25 11.00 -3.51 -4.04
CA VAL A 25 9.75 -4.12 -3.51
C VAL A 25 8.75 -4.53 -4.59
N MET A 26 8.56 -3.66 -5.59
CA MET A 26 7.59 -3.89 -6.67
C MET A 26 7.93 -5.13 -7.52
N LEU A 27 9.21 -5.36 -7.83
CA LEU A 27 9.62 -6.55 -8.59
C LEU A 27 9.46 -7.84 -7.77
N TYR A 28 9.67 -7.76 -6.45
CA TYR A 28 9.44 -8.89 -5.56
C TYR A 28 7.96 -9.27 -5.50
N ILE A 29 7.07 -8.31 -5.28
CA ILE A 29 5.61 -8.51 -5.31
C ILE A 29 5.15 -9.02 -6.69
N TRP A 30 5.64 -8.40 -7.77
CA TRP A 30 5.29 -8.77 -9.13
C TRP A 30 5.67 -10.20 -9.47
N SER A 31 6.78 -10.73 -8.90
CA SER A 31 7.22 -12.12 -9.14
C SER A 31 6.17 -13.15 -8.71
N TYR A 32 5.39 -12.85 -7.68
CA TYR A 32 4.29 -13.69 -7.21
C TYR A 32 2.98 -13.41 -7.95
N LEU A 33 2.63 -12.14 -8.15
CA LEU A 33 1.38 -11.76 -8.83
C LEU A 33 1.28 -12.32 -10.25
N LYS A 34 2.39 -12.33 -10.99
CA LYS A 34 2.44 -12.88 -12.37
C LYS A 34 2.11 -14.38 -12.47
N LYS A 35 2.13 -15.12 -11.36
CA LYS A 35 1.69 -16.53 -11.31
C LYS A 35 0.17 -16.67 -11.55
N TYR A 36 -0.59 -15.56 -11.40
CA TYR A 36 -2.06 -15.54 -11.46
C TYR A 36 -2.60 -14.63 -12.57
N PRO A 37 -2.28 -14.87 -13.86
CA PRO A 37 -2.61 -13.96 -14.97
C PRO A 37 -4.11 -13.73 -15.16
N LYS A 38 -4.95 -14.74 -14.87
CA LYS A 38 -6.42 -14.61 -14.97
C LYS A 38 -6.97 -13.55 -14.02
N TRP A 39 -6.50 -13.53 -12.78
CA TRP A 39 -6.93 -12.57 -11.77
C TRP A 39 -6.34 -11.18 -12.02
N LEU A 40 -5.09 -11.09 -12.52
CA LEU A 40 -4.49 -9.84 -12.98
C LEU A 40 -5.27 -9.20 -14.12
N PHE A 41 -5.68 -10.01 -15.10
CA PHE A 41 -6.50 -9.52 -16.21
C PHE A 41 -7.86 -9.02 -15.71
N LEU A 42 -8.51 -9.76 -14.80
CA LEU A 42 -9.80 -9.39 -14.24
C LEU A 42 -9.72 -8.10 -13.40
N ASP A 43 -8.65 -7.94 -12.63
CA ASP A 43 -8.36 -6.74 -11.85
C ASP A 43 -8.15 -5.53 -12.75
N PHE A 44 -7.28 -5.64 -13.76
CA PHE A 44 -7.00 -4.58 -14.71
C PHE A 44 -8.23 -4.19 -15.53
N PHE A 45 -8.98 -5.18 -16.03
CA PHE A 45 -10.24 -4.94 -16.75
C PHE A 45 -11.29 -4.28 -15.86
N GLY A 46 -11.41 -4.73 -14.61
CA GLY A 46 -12.27 -4.11 -13.61
C GLY A 46 -11.88 -2.67 -13.31
N ALA A 47 -10.58 -2.35 -13.28
CA ALA A 47 -10.08 -0.99 -13.09
C ALA A 47 -10.45 -0.08 -14.27
N ILE A 48 -10.27 -0.54 -15.51
CA ILE A 48 -10.69 0.21 -16.72
C ILE A 48 -12.19 0.48 -16.66
N PHE A 49 -12.97 -0.56 -16.39
CA PHE A 49 -14.42 -0.45 -16.33
C PHE A 49 -14.87 0.52 -15.23
N PHE A 50 -14.24 0.46 -14.07
CA PHE A 50 -14.47 1.39 -12.97
C PHE A 50 -14.22 2.86 -13.39
N VAL A 51 -13.11 3.13 -14.08
CA VAL A 51 -12.78 4.47 -14.56
C VAL A 51 -13.82 4.96 -15.57
N ILE A 52 -14.19 4.11 -16.55
CA ILE A 52 -15.21 4.45 -17.55
C ILE A 52 -16.54 4.79 -16.89
N VAL A 53 -16.98 4.02 -15.92
CA VAL A 53 -18.24 4.26 -15.20
C VAL A 53 -18.18 5.56 -14.40
N ASN A 54 -17.10 5.82 -13.66
CA ASN A 54 -16.98 7.02 -12.84
C ASN A 54 -16.91 8.31 -13.67
N LEU A 55 -16.30 8.29 -14.85
CA LEU A 55 -16.27 9.44 -15.74
C LEU A 55 -17.52 9.49 -16.66
N GLY A 56 -18.14 8.36 -16.92
CA GLY A 56 -19.38 8.28 -17.67
C GLY A 56 -20.59 8.87 -16.92
N LEU A 57 -20.62 8.73 -15.60
CA LEU A 57 -21.72 9.28 -14.79
C LEU A 57 -21.86 10.80 -14.93
N PRO A 58 -20.81 11.63 -14.75
CA PRO A 58 -20.89 13.07 -14.99
C PRO A 58 -21.26 13.40 -16.43
N THR A 59 -20.77 12.64 -17.42
CA THR A 59 -21.13 12.83 -18.84
C THR A 59 -22.62 12.64 -19.08
N VAL A 60 -23.20 11.57 -18.52
CA VAL A 60 -24.63 11.27 -18.64
C VAL A 60 -25.47 12.31 -17.89
N LEU A 61 -25.02 12.72 -16.71
CA LEU A 61 -25.67 13.79 -15.95
C LEU A 61 -25.70 15.11 -16.73
N ALA A 62 -24.59 15.46 -17.40
CA ALA A 62 -24.55 16.64 -18.27
C ALA A 62 -25.63 16.58 -19.37
N ARG A 63 -25.71 15.43 -20.06
CA ARG A 63 -26.72 15.23 -21.09
C ARG A 63 -28.15 15.25 -20.53
N MET A 64 -28.35 14.69 -19.34
CA MET A 64 -29.67 14.75 -18.68
C MET A 64 -30.10 16.18 -18.37
N ILE A 65 -29.16 17.03 -17.94
CA ILE A 65 -29.43 18.46 -17.69
C ILE A 65 -29.67 19.20 -19.01
N ASP A 66 -28.82 19.06 -20.01
CA ASP A 66 -28.86 19.87 -21.23
C ASP A 66 -29.99 19.45 -22.17
N ASP A 67 -30.21 18.16 -22.37
CA ASP A 67 -31.22 17.65 -23.30
C ASP A 67 -32.58 17.43 -22.61
N GLY A 68 -32.60 17.10 -21.31
CA GLY A 68 -33.82 16.87 -20.55
C GLY A 68 -34.35 18.14 -19.90
N VAL A 69 -33.59 18.71 -18.96
CA VAL A 69 -34.07 19.85 -18.15
C VAL A 69 -34.09 21.14 -18.93
N ASN A 70 -32.97 21.53 -19.58
CA ASN A 70 -32.87 22.82 -20.27
C ASN A 70 -33.80 22.92 -21.48
N LYS A 71 -34.05 21.80 -22.19
CA LYS A 71 -34.96 21.76 -23.34
C LYS A 71 -36.42 21.45 -22.96
N GLY A 72 -36.71 21.16 -21.68
CA GLY A 72 -38.02 20.78 -21.19
C GLY A 72 -38.56 19.45 -21.78
N ASN A 73 -37.65 18.56 -22.19
CA ASN A 73 -38.02 17.29 -22.82
C ASN A 73 -38.04 16.16 -21.78
N GLU A 74 -39.23 15.92 -21.21
CA GLU A 74 -39.43 14.87 -20.19
C GLU A 74 -39.04 13.47 -20.68
N GLN A 75 -39.27 13.15 -21.96
CA GLN A 75 -38.95 11.84 -22.49
C GLN A 75 -37.42 11.60 -22.49
N GLN A 76 -36.63 12.58 -22.88
CA GLN A 76 -35.17 12.49 -22.84
C GLN A 76 -34.66 12.42 -21.40
N LEU A 77 -35.29 13.15 -20.48
CA LEU A 77 -34.96 13.08 -19.06
C LEU A 77 -35.07 11.65 -18.52
N TYR A 78 -36.19 10.97 -18.81
CA TYR A 78 -36.36 9.57 -18.36
C TYR A 78 -35.39 8.60 -19.05
N VAL A 79 -35.05 8.81 -20.32
CA VAL A 79 -34.07 7.99 -21.03
C VAL A 79 -32.69 8.12 -20.42
N TRP A 80 -32.21 9.34 -20.17
CA TRP A 80 -30.91 9.58 -19.57
C TRP A 80 -30.86 9.09 -18.11
N ALA A 81 -31.97 9.25 -17.36
CA ALA A 81 -32.07 8.69 -16.01
C ALA A 81 -31.97 7.15 -16.01
N ALA A 82 -32.63 6.48 -16.94
CA ALA A 82 -32.55 5.02 -17.10
C ALA A 82 -31.11 4.57 -17.45
N ILE A 83 -30.46 5.28 -18.40
CA ILE A 83 -29.05 5.02 -18.77
C ILE A 83 -28.14 5.18 -17.53
N MET A 84 -28.32 6.25 -16.75
CA MET A 84 -27.55 6.51 -15.54
C MET A 84 -27.72 5.38 -14.53
N LEU A 85 -28.95 4.88 -14.33
CA LEU A 85 -29.22 3.78 -13.44
C LEU A 85 -28.52 2.48 -13.89
N VAL A 86 -28.55 2.18 -15.19
CA VAL A 86 -27.83 1.02 -15.76
C VAL A 86 -26.32 1.17 -15.55
N ILE A 87 -25.75 2.34 -15.78
CA ILE A 87 -24.32 2.61 -15.56
C ILE A 87 -23.95 2.39 -14.09
N ILE A 88 -24.77 2.88 -13.14
CA ILE A 88 -24.54 2.69 -11.70
C ILE A 88 -24.57 1.20 -11.34
N LEU A 89 -25.55 0.46 -11.82
CA LEU A 89 -25.65 -0.99 -11.55
C LEU A 89 -24.45 -1.75 -12.13
N CYS A 90 -24.10 -1.48 -13.38
CA CYS A 90 -22.92 -2.05 -14.03
C CYS A 90 -21.63 -1.67 -13.29
N GLY A 91 -21.50 -0.40 -12.89
CA GLY A 91 -20.34 0.08 -12.11
C GLY A 91 -20.19 -0.60 -10.77
N THR A 92 -21.30 -0.81 -10.08
CA THR A 92 -21.31 -1.53 -8.80
C THR A 92 -20.86 -2.98 -8.97
N LEU A 93 -21.36 -3.67 -10.00
CA LEU A 93 -20.90 -5.04 -10.33
C LEU A 93 -19.41 -5.07 -10.68
N GLY A 94 -18.96 -4.12 -11.51
CA GLY A 94 -17.53 -3.99 -11.85
C GLY A 94 -16.65 -3.78 -10.62
N ARG A 95 -17.09 -2.96 -9.67
CA ARG A 95 -16.37 -2.71 -8.41
C ARG A 95 -16.31 -3.96 -7.52
N ILE A 96 -17.38 -4.74 -7.45
CA ILE A 96 -17.40 -6.01 -6.73
C ILE A 96 -16.39 -6.99 -7.35
N VAL A 97 -16.39 -7.12 -8.67
CA VAL A 97 -15.45 -7.99 -9.40
C VAL A 97 -14.01 -7.55 -9.17
N LEU A 98 -13.72 -6.26 -9.27
CA LEU A 98 -12.39 -5.70 -8.98
C LEU A 98 -11.95 -6.03 -7.55
N ALA A 99 -12.79 -5.75 -6.55
CA ALA A 99 -12.47 -6.00 -5.16
C ALA A 99 -12.21 -7.49 -4.89
N TYR A 100 -13.00 -8.36 -5.49
CA TYR A 100 -12.83 -9.81 -5.39
C TYR A 100 -11.52 -10.28 -6.06
N ALA A 101 -11.23 -9.79 -7.27
CA ALA A 101 -10.01 -10.12 -7.99
C ALA A 101 -8.75 -9.68 -7.23
N ALA A 102 -8.72 -8.42 -6.76
CA ALA A 102 -7.62 -7.88 -5.96
C ALA A 102 -7.40 -8.68 -4.67
N SER A 103 -8.48 -8.99 -3.93
CA SER A 103 -8.41 -9.79 -2.72
C SER A 103 -7.89 -11.20 -2.99
N LYS A 104 -8.36 -11.85 -4.07
CA LYS A 104 -7.92 -13.20 -4.45
C LYS A 104 -6.45 -13.23 -4.87
N LEU A 105 -6.02 -12.22 -5.64
CA LEU A 105 -4.61 -12.05 -6.04
C LEU A 105 -3.69 -11.92 -4.84
N THR A 106 -4.02 -11.01 -3.93
CA THR A 106 -3.15 -10.71 -2.78
C THR A 106 -3.12 -11.82 -1.75
N THR A 107 -4.25 -12.49 -1.53
CA THR A 107 -4.33 -13.66 -0.64
C THR A 107 -3.52 -14.83 -1.20
N ASN A 108 -3.62 -15.12 -2.51
CA ASN A 108 -2.82 -16.17 -3.13
C ASN A 108 -1.34 -15.81 -3.15
N MET A 109 -1.00 -14.54 -3.41
CA MET A 109 0.37 -14.04 -3.35
C MET A 109 1.00 -14.27 -1.97
N VAL A 110 0.30 -13.87 -0.89
CA VAL A 110 0.85 -14.03 0.46
C VAL A 110 0.90 -15.48 0.89
N LYS A 111 -0.06 -16.31 0.43
CA LYS A 111 -0.02 -17.76 0.64
C LYS A 111 1.24 -18.36 0.03
N ASP A 112 1.48 -18.14 -1.27
CA ASP A 112 2.67 -18.66 -1.93
C ASP A 112 3.97 -18.15 -1.30
N MET A 113 4.00 -16.87 -0.91
CA MET A 113 5.14 -16.27 -0.23
C MET A 113 5.43 -16.94 1.11
N ARG A 114 4.40 -17.23 1.90
CA ARG A 114 4.55 -17.95 3.18
C ARG A 114 4.95 -19.40 2.98
N ASP A 115 4.40 -20.08 1.97
CA ASP A 115 4.77 -21.45 1.63
C ASP A 115 6.24 -21.53 1.21
N ASP A 116 6.73 -20.60 0.36
CA ASP A 116 8.12 -20.53 -0.06
C ASP A 116 9.06 -20.19 1.12
N LEU A 117 8.67 -19.25 2.00
CA LEU A 117 9.44 -18.90 3.22
C LEU A 117 9.50 -20.09 4.17
N TYR A 118 8.38 -20.75 4.43
CA TYR A 118 8.34 -21.91 5.33
C TYR A 118 9.19 -23.05 4.80
N ALA A 119 9.10 -23.35 3.51
CA ALA A 119 9.95 -24.36 2.85
C ALA A 119 11.44 -24.03 3.04
N LYS A 120 11.82 -22.75 2.84
CA LYS A 120 13.21 -22.30 3.04
C LYS A 120 13.68 -22.47 4.48
N LEU A 121 12.82 -22.19 5.47
CA LEU A 121 13.15 -22.38 6.88
C LEU A 121 13.35 -23.86 7.23
N GLN A 122 12.66 -24.80 6.58
CA GLN A 122 12.88 -26.23 6.82
C GLN A 122 14.25 -26.73 6.32
N GLU A 123 14.91 -25.95 5.45
CA GLU A 123 16.26 -26.24 4.96
C GLU A 123 17.35 -25.67 5.87
N TYR A 124 17.01 -24.80 6.83
CA TYR A 124 17.96 -24.14 7.74
C TYR A 124 18.55 -25.10 8.76
N SER A 125 19.85 -24.92 9.03
CA SER A 125 20.52 -25.53 10.17
C SER A 125 20.33 -24.70 11.44
N HIS A 126 20.79 -25.21 12.57
CA HIS A 126 20.75 -24.50 13.86
C HIS A 126 21.45 -23.13 13.79
N HIS A 127 22.56 -23.05 13.04
CA HIS A 127 23.32 -21.81 12.86
C HIS A 127 22.50 -20.66 12.22
N GLU A 128 21.72 -20.94 11.17
CA GLU A 128 20.87 -19.93 10.52
C GLU A 128 19.73 -19.49 11.47
N TYR A 129 19.17 -20.43 12.23
CA TYR A 129 18.15 -20.11 13.23
C TYR A 129 18.68 -19.20 14.34
N GLU A 130 19.88 -19.45 14.85
CA GLU A 130 20.50 -18.60 15.88
C GLU A 130 20.81 -17.20 15.35
N LYS A 131 21.31 -17.10 14.12
CA LYS A 131 21.70 -15.83 13.49
C LYS A 131 20.54 -14.85 13.34
N ILE A 132 19.35 -15.31 12.97
CA ILE A 132 18.17 -14.45 12.78
C ILE A 132 17.31 -14.39 14.05
N GLY A 133 17.25 -15.47 14.80
CA GLY A 133 16.42 -15.68 15.97
C GLY A 133 14.98 -16.11 15.61
N VAL A 134 14.47 -17.11 16.33
CA VAL A 134 13.17 -17.74 16.08
C VAL A 134 12.02 -16.72 16.10
N SER A 135 11.99 -15.81 17.08
CA SER A 135 10.96 -14.78 17.18
C SER A 135 10.92 -13.84 15.98
N SER A 136 12.11 -13.51 15.43
CA SER A 136 12.25 -12.69 14.23
C SER A 136 11.73 -13.44 12.99
N LEU A 137 12.04 -14.73 12.85
CA LEU A 137 11.56 -15.57 11.75
C LEU A 137 10.03 -15.69 11.75
N VAL A 138 9.41 -15.90 12.92
CA VAL A 138 7.95 -15.91 13.08
C VAL A 138 7.34 -14.57 12.65
N THR A 139 7.94 -13.45 13.07
CA THR A 139 7.48 -12.11 12.68
C THR A 139 7.56 -11.92 11.17
N ARG A 140 8.60 -12.41 10.50
CA ARG A 140 8.78 -12.33 9.04
C ARG A 140 7.68 -13.09 8.29
N ILE A 141 7.37 -14.33 8.68
CA ILE A 141 6.31 -15.13 8.05
C ILE A 141 4.92 -14.53 8.30
N THR A 142 4.69 -13.93 9.45
CA THR A 142 3.37 -13.42 9.83
C THR A 142 3.20 -11.96 9.46
N SER A 143 3.81 -11.05 10.21
CA SER A 143 3.59 -9.61 10.11
C SER A 143 4.22 -8.99 8.88
N ASP A 144 5.47 -9.34 8.53
CA ASP A 144 6.14 -8.75 7.38
C ASP A 144 5.47 -9.21 6.06
N ALA A 145 5.11 -10.49 5.95
CA ALA A 145 4.34 -10.99 4.81
C ALA A 145 2.96 -10.31 4.70
N PHE A 146 2.30 -10.01 5.82
CA PHE A 146 1.03 -9.28 5.84
C PHE A 146 1.18 -7.83 5.38
N VAL A 147 2.27 -7.14 5.76
CA VAL A 147 2.57 -5.78 5.28
C VAL A 147 2.70 -5.76 3.75
N LEU A 148 3.40 -6.75 3.16
CA LEU A 148 3.50 -6.87 1.71
C LEU A 148 2.14 -7.13 1.05
N MET A 149 1.30 -7.97 1.68
CA MET A 149 -0.07 -8.22 1.19
C MET A 149 -0.90 -6.94 1.15
N GLN A 150 -0.89 -6.16 2.25
CA GLN A 150 -1.62 -4.89 2.32
C GLN A 150 -1.14 -3.88 1.27
N PHE A 151 0.17 -3.76 1.09
CA PHE A 151 0.73 -2.87 0.07
C PHE A 151 0.38 -3.32 -1.35
N ALA A 152 0.43 -4.63 -1.64
CA ALA A 152 0.02 -5.18 -2.92
C ALA A 152 -1.47 -4.93 -3.18
N GLU A 153 -2.33 -5.10 -2.18
CA GLU A 153 -3.76 -4.83 -2.28
C GLU A 153 -4.04 -3.35 -2.59
N GLN A 154 -3.39 -2.44 -1.87
CA GLN A 154 -3.53 -1.01 -2.12
C GLN A 154 -2.97 -0.62 -3.50
N THR A 155 -1.88 -1.24 -3.93
CA THR A 155 -1.29 -1.00 -5.25
C THR A 155 -2.23 -1.47 -6.37
N LEU A 156 -2.87 -2.63 -6.25
CA LEU A 156 -3.86 -3.10 -7.22
C LEU A 156 -5.11 -2.21 -7.24
N LYS A 157 -5.64 -1.84 -6.07
CA LYS A 157 -6.86 -1.03 -5.97
C LYS A 157 -6.64 0.45 -6.30
N LEU A 158 -5.57 1.07 -5.82
CA LEU A 158 -5.33 2.51 -5.98
C LEU A 158 -4.22 2.81 -6.99
N GLY A 159 -3.16 2.01 -7.01
CA GLY A 159 -2.00 2.24 -7.86
C GLY A 159 -2.30 2.08 -9.35
N VAL A 160 -3.31 1.30 -9.73
CA VAL A 160 -3.78 1.14 -11.13
C VAL A 160 -4.88 2.15 -11.44
N ILE A 161 -5.92 2.20 -10.59
CA ILE A 161 -7.10 3.05 -10.83
C ILE A 161 -6.74 4.53 -10.82
N THR A 162 -5.93 4.97 -9.85
CA THR A 162 -5.68 6.39 -9.62
C THR A 162 -4.95 7.09 -10.77
N PRO A 163 -3.86 6.57 -11.34
CA PRO A 163 -3.23 7.17 -12.52
C PRO A 163 -4.16 7.17 -13.74
N MET A 164 -4.92 6.09 -13.95
CA MET A 164 -5.89 6.01 -15.03
C MET A 164 -6.98 7.05 -14.87
N MET A 165 -7.53 7.18 -13.65
CA MET A 165 -8.56 8.18 -13.33
C MET A 165 -8.03 9.59 -13.52
N MET A 166 -6.81 9.88 -13.07
CA MET A 166 -6.18 11.19 -13.23
C MET A 166 -6.00 11.55 -14.70
N LEU A 167 -5.40 10.66 -15.50
CA LEU A 167 -5.17 10.90 -16.93
C LEU A 167 -6.50 11.06 -17.70
N SER A 168 -7.45 10.18 -17.42
CA SER A 168 -8.77 10.23 -18.09
C SER A 168 -9.56 11.46 -17.67
N SER A 169 -9.51 11.88 -16.40
CA SER A 169 -10.14 13.12 -15.94
C SER A 169 -9.54 14.36 -16.61
N ILE A 170 -8.20 14.43 -16.71
CA ILE A 170 -7.52 15.52 -17.41
C ILE A 170 -7.94 15.55 -18.89
N LEU A 171 -8.01 14.40 -19.55
CA LEU A 171 -8.48 14.30 -20.93
C LEU A 171 -9.91 14.83 -21.06
N MET A 172 -10.83 14.41 -20.17
CA MET A 172 -12.23 14.87 -20.19
C MET A 172 -12.35 16.37 -19.93
N ILE A 173 -11.54 16.95 -19.05
CA ILE A 173 -11.44 18.40 -18.81
C ILE A 173 -11.09 19.13 -20.10
N PHE A 174 -10.07 18.69 -20.83
CA PHE A 174 -9.68 19.29 -22.10
C PHE A 174 -10.72 19.13 -23.19
N LEU A 175 -11.41 18.00 -23.26
CA LEU A 175 -12.47 17.75 -24.25
C LEU A 175 -13.72 18.56 -23.96
N THR A 176 -14.06 18.83 -22.70
CA THR A 176 -15.25 19.57 -22.30
C THR A 176 -15.07 21.09 -22.48
N SER A 177 -13.99 21.66 -21.94
CA SER A 177 -13.70 23.08 -22.02
C SER A 177 -12.23 23.40 -21.88
N PRO A 178 -11.45 23.49 -22.97
CA PRO A 178 -10.06 23.91 -22.94
C PRO A 178 -9.84 25.28 -22.29
N SER A 179 -10.81 26.18 -22.44
CA SER A 179 -10.75 27.54 -21.90
C SER A 179 -10.77 27.60 -20.35
N LEU A 180 -11.31 26.59 -19.69
CA LEU A 180 -11.35 26.49 -18.21
C LEU A 180 -10.26 25.54 -17.65
N ALA A 181 -9.58 24.75 -18.50
CA ALA A 181 -8.61 23.76 -18.07
C ALA A 181 -7.41 24.33 -17.28
N TRP A 182 -7.05 25.61 -17.51
CA TRP A 182 -5.98 26.29 -16.79
C TRP A 182 -6.27 26.40 -15.28
N ILE A 183 -7.56 26.47 -14.86
CA ILE A 183 -7.93 26.55 -13.42
C ILE A 183 -7.45 25.28 -12.72
N VAL A 184 -7.69 24.12 -13.33
CA VAL A 184 -7.27 22.83 -12.80
C VAL A 184 -5.74 22.69 -12.87
N ALA A 185 -5.13 23.19 -13.97
CA ALA A 185 -3.68 23.21 -14.13
C ALA A 185 -2.95 24.04 -13.06
N PHE A 186 -3.60 25.03 -12.45
CA PHE A 186 -3.07 25.76 -11.28
C PHE A 186 -3.46 25.11 -9.96
N ALA A 187 -4.65 24.55 -9.83
CA ALA A 187 -5.14 23.95 -8.60
C ALA A 187 -4.30 22.70 -8.21
N VAL A 188 -3.90 21.87 -9.18
CA VAL A 188 -3.11 20.65 -8.93
C VAL A 188 -1.71 20.97 -8.37
N PRO A 189 -0.86 21.82 -9.00
CA PRO A 189 0.43 22.19 -8.41
C PRO A 189 0.30 22.88 -7.06
N PHE A 190 -0.71 23.72 -6.85
CA PHE A 190 -0.95 24.36 -5.57
C PHE A 190 -1.24 23.31 -4.48
N LEU A 191 -2.07 22.33 -4.77
CA LEU A 191 -2.34 21.22 -3.88
C LEU A 191 -1.06 20.41 -3.56
N VAL A 192 -0.24 20.13 -4.59
CA VAL A 192 1.06 19.44 -4.42
C VAL A 192 1.95 20.21 -3.43
N VAL A 193 2.06 21.52 -3.59
CA VAL A 193 2.86 22.38 -2.68
C VAL A 193 2.34 22.28 -1.25
N VAL A 194 1.02 22.34 -1.04
CA VAL A 194 0.40 22.22 0.29
C VAL A 194 0.70 20.85 0.91
N VAL A 195 0.54 19.76 0.14
CA VAL A 195 0.83 18.39 0.63
C VAL A 195 2.30 18.24 1.02
N ILE A 196 3.22 18.71 0.17
CA ILE A 196 4.66 18.65 0.46
C ILE A 196 4.98 19.50 1.70
N TYR A 197 4.44 20.70 1.81
CA TYR A 197 4.64 21.57 2.96
C TYR A 197 4.22 20.88 4.27
N VAL A 198 3.02 20.31 4.30
CA VAL A 198 2.52 19.59 5.48
C VAL A 198 3.41 18.38 5.77
N ALA A 199 3.77 17.58 4.78
CA ALA A 199 4.61 16.39 4.95
C ALA A 199 5.99 16.75 5.56
N VAL A 200 6.65 17.79 5.04
CA VAL A 200 7.96 18.25 5.52
C VAL A 200 7.86 18.76 6.97
N LYS A 201 6.79 19.50 7.32
CA LYS A 201 6.59 20.01 8.68
C LYS A 201 6.14 18.96 9.69
N THR A 202 5.42 17.94 9.22
CA THR A 202 4.90 16.85 10.07
C THR A 202 6.01 15.87 10.45
N ARG A 203 6.96 15.62 9.56
CA ARG A 203 8.04 14.63 9.76
C ARG A 203 8.81 14.83 11.08
N PRO A 204 9.40 16.01 11.38
CA PRO A 204 10.15 16.20 12.63
C PRO A 204 9.26 16.13 13.89
N LEU A 205 7.98 16.47 13.79
CA LEU A 205 7.02 16.32 14.89
C LEU A 205 6.70 14.84 15.15
N SER A 206 6.55 14.05 14.11
CA SER A 206 6.35 12.60 14.20
C SER A 206 7.57 11.89 14.80
N GLU A 207 8.78 12.29 14.40
CA GLU A 207 10.03 11.76 14.97
C GLU A 207 10.14 12.08 16.48
N LYS A 208 9.79 13.31 16.89
CA LYS A 208 9.77 13.71 18.31
C LYS A 208 8.70 12.94 19.09
N GLN A 209 7.51 12.77 18.54
CA GLN A 209 6.44 12.00 19.18
C GLN A 209 6.91 10.56 19.40
N GLN A 210 7.50 9.93 18.38
CA GLN A 210 7.99 8.55 18.47
C GLN A 210 9.09 8.44 19.54
N ALA A 211 10.09 9.32 19.53
CA ALA A 211 11.17 9.31 20.52
C ALA A 211 10.64 9.47 21.97
N THR A 212 9.56 10.25 22.13
CA THR A 212 8.93 10.43 23.44
C THR A 212 8.15 9.18 23.85
N LEU A 213 7.47 8.52 22.91
CA LEU A 213 6.78 7.23 23.15
C LEU A 213 7.77 6.13 23.57
N ASP A 214 8.93 6.07 22.91
CA ASP A 214 9.98 5.12 23.26
C ASP A 214 10.48 5.30 24.69
N LYS A 215 10.61 6.54 25.17
CA LYS A 215 10.93 6.84 26.57
C LYS A 215 9.82 6.40 27.53
N ILE A 216 8.55 6.63 27.20
CA ILE A 216 7.42 6.14 27.99
C ILE A 216 7.48 4.60 28.10
N ASN A 217 7.70 3.90 27.00
CA ASN A 217 7.84 2.45 26.99
C ASN A 217 9.05 1.98 27.80
N GLN A 218 10.16 2.72 27.76
CA GLN A 218 11.33 2.44 28.58
C GLN A 218 11.01 2.57 30.07
N TYR A 219 10.39 3.67 30.49
CA TYR A 219 10.03 3.89 31.90
C TYR A 219 9.03 2.85 32.39
N ALA A 220 8.06 2.46 31.58
CA ALA A 220 7.12 1.41 31.92
C ALA A 220 7.84 0.05 32.13
N ARG A 221 8.79 -0.31 31.24
CA ARG A 221 9.59 -1.53 31.41
C ARG A 221 10.49 -1.48 32.65
N GLU A 222 11.18 -0.34 32.89
CA GLU A 222 12.01 -0.15 34.08
C GLU A 222 11.18 -0.31 35.37
N ASN A 223 9.98 0.27 35.42
CA ASN A 223 9.07 0.15 36.56
C ASN A 223 8.61 -1.31 36.79
N LEU A 224 8.19 -2.00 35.73
CA LEU A 224 7.73 -3.38 35.85
C LEU A 224 8.85 -4.34 36.28
N MET A 225 10.06 -4.17 35.76
CA MET A 225 11.20 -4.99 36.11
C MET A 225 11.74 -4.64 37.53
N GLY A 226 11.70 -3.35 37.91
CA GLY A 226 12.20 -2.84 39.19
C GLY A 226 11.16 -2.79 40.32
N LEU A 227 9.96 -3.34 40.15
CA LEU A 227 8.84 -3.16 41.08
C LEU A 227 9.17 -3.52 42.53
N ARG A 228 9.94 -4.60 42.75
CA ARG A 228 10.35 -4.99 44.11
C ARG A 228 11.25 -3.94 44.76
N VAL A 229 12.18 -3.37 43.99
CA VAL A 229 13.11 -2.35 44.49
C VAL A 229 12.36 -1.06 44.76
N ILE A 230 11.48 -0.62 43.87
CA ILE A 230 10.65 0.58 44.01
C ILE A 230 9.84 0.50 45.33
N ARG A 231 9.17 -0.64 45.58
CA ARG A 231 8.40 -0.87 46.80
C ARG A 231 9.27 -0.97 48.07
N ALA A 232 10.44 -1.63 47.97
CA ALA A 232 11.33 -1.74 49.11
C ALA A 232 11.88 -0.39 49.59
N PHE A 233 12.01 0.58 48.68
CA PHE A 233 12.49 1.93 49.00
C PHE A 233 11.35 2.98 49.06
N ALA A 234 10.07 2.57 48.96
CA ALA A 234 8.88 3.43 48.97
C ALA A 234 9.03 4.61 47.98
N ARG A 235 9.41 4.31 46.71
CA ARG A 235 9.65 5.33 45.68
C ARG A 235 8.59 5.32 44.57
N GLU A 236 7.39 4.87 44.86
CA GLU A 236 6.27 4.84 43.93
C GLU A 236 5.92 6.24 43.40
N GLU A 237 5.76 7.22 44.33
CA GLU A 237 5.40 8.62 43.99
C GLU A 237 6.44 9.25 43.05
N PHE A 238 7.73 9.05 43.33
CA PHE A 238 8.80 9.52 42.44
C PHE A 238 8.69 8.95 41.03
N GLN A 239 8.35 7.65 40.88
CA GLN A 239 8.19 7.03 39.58
C GLN A 239 6.91 7.48 38.86
N GLU A 240 5.83 7.73 39.59
CA GLU A 240 4.60 8.29 39.06
C GLU A 240 4.84 9.71 38.52
N GLU A 241 5.51 10.59 39.27
CA GLU A 241 5.86 11.92 38.82
C GLU A 241 6.75 11.91 37.57
N ARG A 242 7.76 11.02 37.54
CA ARG A 242 8.67 10.83 36.40
C ARG A 242 7.91 10.39 35.16
N PHE A 243 7.00 9.43 35.31
CA PHE A 243 6.15 8.94 34.21
C PHE A 243 5.18 10.05 33.74
N ALA A 244 4.49 10.72 34.68
CA ALA A 244 3.56 11.81 34.38
C ALA A 244 4.24 12.94 33.62
N GLY A 245 5.45 13.36 34.03
CA GLY A 245 6.24 14.35 33.31
C GLY A 245 6.54 13.97 31.87
N GLN A 246 6.97 12.72 31.63
CA GLN A 246 7.24 12.25 30.28
C GLN A 246 5.95 12.10 29.46
N ASN A 247 4.86 11.68 30.07
CA ASN A 247 3.55 11.57 29.42
C ASN A 247 3.00 12.96 29.02
N ALA A 248 3.22 13.98 29.82
CA ALA A 248 2.86 15.35 29.47
C ALA A 248 3.65 15.86 28.24
N VAL A 249 4.95 15.56 28.15
CA VAL A 249 5.77 15.87 26.95
C VAL A 249 5.26 15.13 25.71
N TYR A 250 4.87 13.86 25.86
CA TYR A 250 4.27 13.09 24.77
C TYR A 250 2.94 13.71 24.31
N ALA A 251 2.08 14.08 25.26
CA ALA A 251 0.80 14.72 24.96
C ALA A 251 0.97 16.05 24.21
N ASP A 252 1.94 16.90 24.62
CA ASP A 252 2.23 18.16 23.90
C ASP A 252 2.77 17.91 22.49
N ASN A 253 3.73 16.99 22.32
CA ASN A 253 4.24 16.63 21.00
C ASN A 253 3.13 16.06 20.09
N SER A 254 2.28 15.17 20.64
CA SER A 254 1.13 14.61 19.93
C SER A 254 0.13 15.68 19.52
N ASN A 255 -0.17 16.62 20.42
CA ASN A 255 -1.09 17.72 20.15
C ASN A 255 -0.59 18.63 19.02
N ARG A 256 0.73 18.96 19.02
CA ARG A 256 1.34 19.73 17.93
C ARG A 256 1.29 18.98 16.60
N LEU A 257 1.58 17.69 16.62
CA LEU A 257 1.49 16.85 15.44
C LEU A 257 0.06 16.79 14.90
N PHE A 258 -0.91 16.47 15.75
CA PHE A 258 -2.31 16.33 15.35
C PHE A 258 -2.96 17.65 14.94
N LYS A 259 -2.58 18.79 15.53
CA LYS A 259 -3.00 20.11 15.04
C LYS A 259 -2.56 20.35 13.60
N LEU A 260 -1.32 20.00 13.26
CA LEU A 260 -0.81 20.20 11.90
C LEU A 260 -1.42 19.20 10.91
N THR A 261 -1.46 17.92 11.26
CA THR A 261 -2.05 16.89 10.38
C THR A 261 -3.56 17.06 10.23
N GLY A 262 -4.24 17.50 11.29
CA GLY A 262 -5.69 17.78 11.26
C GLY A 262 -6.08 18.94 10.35
N LEU A 263 -5.15 19.86 10.04
CA LEU A 263 -5.40 20.94 9.07
C LEU A 263 -5.35 20.46 7.61
N THR A 264 -4.81 19.27 7.34
CA THR A 264 -4.62 18.78 5.96
C THR A 264 -5.94 18.62 5.23
N GLU A 265 -6.91 17.98 5.86
CA GLU A 265 -8.24 17.74 5.25
C GLU A 265 -9.02 19.04 5.02
N PRO A 266 -9.16 19.97 6.01
CA PRO A 266 -9.79 21.26 5.76
C PRO A 266 -9.13 22.08 4.66
N LEU A 267 -7.79 22.13 4.59
CA LEU A 267 -7.08 22.84 3.54
C LEU A 267 -7.35 22.24 2.16
N PHE A 268 -7.39 20.91 2.06
CA PHE A 268 -7.73 20.21 0.83
C PHE A 268 -9.15 20.56 0.37
N VAL A 269 -10.13 20.50 1.27
CA VAL A 269 -11.53 20.87 0.99
C VAL A 269 -11.62 22.32 0.54
N GLN A 270 -10.89 23.25 1.19
CA GLN A 270 -10.89 24.67 0.79
C GLN A 270 -10.31 24.89 -0.63
N ILE A 271 -9.26 24.14 -1.01
CA ILE A 271 -8.70 24.19 -2.36
C ILE A 271 -9.76 23.75 -3.39
N ILE A 272 -10.47 22.65 -3.10
CA ILE A 272 -11.55 22.16 -3.97
C ILE A 272 -12.66 23.20 -4.10
N ILE A 273 -13.13 23.76 -2.99
CA ILE A 273 -14.19 24.78 -3.00
C ILE A 273 -13.74 26.03 -3.77
N ALA A 274 -12.53 26.52 -3.52
CA ALA A 274 -11.98 27.66 -4.24
C ALA A 274 -11.87 27.39 -5.74
N MET A 275 -11.46 26.19 -6.13
CA MET A 275 -11.43 25.75 -7.52
C MET A 275 -12.84 25.74 -8.14
N ILE A 276 -13.85 25.18 -7.45
CA ILE A 276 -15.24 25.15 -7.93
C ILE A 276 -15.77 26.58 -8.11
N VAL A 277 -15.53 27.47 -7.13
CA VAL A 277 -15.94 28.87 -7.23
C VAL A 277 -15.27 29.54 -8.43
N ALA A 278 -13.97 29.31 -8.65
CA ALA A 278 -13.26 29.85 -9.81
C ALA A 278 -13.84 29.31 -11.13
N ILE A 279 -14.08 27.98 -11.21
CA ILE A 279 -14.69 27.36 -12.40
C ILE A 279 -16.05 28.02 -12.71
N VAL A 280 -16.93 28.14 -11.72
CA VAL A 280 -18.26 28.74 -11.90
C VAL A 280 -18.13 30.22 -12.33
N TRP A 281 -17.23 30.98 -11.70
CA TRP A 281 -17.00 32.39 -12.03
C TRP A 281 -16.54 32.59 -13.48
N PHE A 282 -15.51 31.83 -13.90
CA PHE A 282 -14.99 31.95 -15.27
C PHE A 282 -15.84 31.25 -16.33
N ALA A 283 -16.77 30.37 -15.95
CA ALA A 283 -17.72 29.75 -16.86
C ALA A 283 -18.89 30.67 -17.29
N LEU A 284 -19.12 31.76 -16.55
CA LEU A 284 -20.25 32.69 -16.82
C LEU A 284 -20.23 33.25 -18.24
N ASP A 285 -19.07 33.67 -18.75
CA ASP A 285 -18.95 34.25 -20.09
C ASP A 285 -19.09 33.18 -21.19
N PRO A 286 -18.43 32.00 -21.13
CA PRO A 286 -18.69 30.90 -22.06
C PRO A 286 -20.16 30.46 -22.11
N ILE A 287 -20.84 30.42 -20.96
CA ILE A 287 -22.26 30.06 -20.90
C ILE A 287 -23.13 31.12 -21.57
N LYS A 288 -22.90 32.42 -21.29
CA LYS A 288 -23.62 33.52 -21.93
C LYS A 288 -23.43 33.56 -23.45
N GLN A 289 -22.26 33.19 -23.95
CA GLN A 289 -21.93 33.09 -25.36
C GLN A 289 -22.47 31.81 -26.03
N GLY A 290 -23.05 30.90 -25.26
CA GLY A 290 -23.54 29.60 -25.74
C GLY A 290 -22.46 28.59 -26.16
N SER A 291 -21.20 28.86 -25.83
CA SER A 291 -20.07 27.97 -26.10
C SER A 291 -19.87 26.86 -25.06
N LEU A 292 -20.51 26.98 -23.88
CA LEU A 292 -20.53 25.99 -22.80
C LEU A 292 -21.97 25.82 -22.32
N GLN A 293 -22.44 24.57 -22.19
CA GLN A 293 -23.74 24.25 -21.61
C GLN A 293 -23.66 24.08 -20.09
N ILE A 294 -24.80 24.19 -19.40
CA ILE A 294 -24.84 24.06 -17.94
C ILE A 294 -24.48 22.64 -17.50
N GLY A 295 -24.92 21.63 -18.24
CA GLY A 295 -24.55 20.25 -17.99
C GLY A 295 -23.04 19.98 -18.13
N ASP A 296 -22.43 20.56 -19.19
CA ASP A 296 -21.00 20.48 -19.40
C ASP A 296 -20.19 21.10 -18.21
N LEU A 297 -20.70 22.22 -17.65
CA LEU A 297 -20.10 22.82 -16.44
C LEU A 297 -20.14 21.88 -15.25
N VAL A 298 -21.26 21.19 -15.02
CA VAL A 298 -21.40 20.21 -13.92
C VAL A 298 -20.43 19.05 -14.14
N ALA A 299 -20.35 18.51 -15.34
CA ALA A 299 -19.39 17.43 -15.66
C ALA A 299 -17.94 17.89 -15.49
N PHE A 300 -17.60 19.12 -15.89
CA PHE A 300 -16.27 19.70 -15.74
C PHE A 300 -15.85 19.78 -14.26
N ILE A 301 -16.75 20.20 -13.37
CA ILE A 301 -16.52 20.24 -11.92
C ILE A 301 -16.23 18.83 -11.39
N GLU A 302 -17.02 17.83 -11.78
CA GLU A 302 -16.83 16.44 -11.34
C GLU A 302 -15.51 15.85 -11.85
N TYR A 303 -15.13 16.09 -13.12
CA TYR A 303 -13.82 15.66 -13.63
C TYR A 303 -12.68 16.32 -12.89
N SER A 304 -12.80 17.59 -12.56
CA SER A 304 -11.80 18.35 -11.80
C SER A 304 -11.65 17.80 -10.38
N PHE A 305 -12.77 17.43 -9.75
CA PHE A 305 -12.78 16.78 -8.44
C PHE A 305 -12.08 15.41 -8.48
N HIS A 306 -12.38 14.58 -9.48
CA HIS A 306 -11.73 13.29 -9.67
C HIS A 306 -10.23 13.43 -9.92
N ALA A 307 -9.78 14.41 -10.69
CA ALA A 307 -8.36 14.67 -10.93
C ALA A 307 -7.61 15.00 -9.64
N LEU A 308 -8.19 15.88 -8.79
CA LEU A 308 -7.61 16.26 -7.50
C LEU A 308 -7.59 15.11 -6.48
N LEU A 309 -8.72 14.38 -6.37
CA LEU A 309 -8.79 13.21 -5.47
C LEU A 309 -7.80 12.11 -5.86
N SER A 310 -7.61 11.89 -7.16
CA SER A 310 -6.65 10.90 -7.65
C SER A 310 -5.23 11.21 -7.18
N PHE A 311 -4.85 12.49 -7.16
CA PHE A 311 -3.55 12.89 -6.63
C PHE A 311 -3.42 12.58 -5.12
N LEU A 312 -4.46 12.83 -4.34
CA LEU A 312 -4.47 12.54 -2.91
C LEU A 312 -4.32 11.03 -2.64
N PHE A 313 -5.06 10.19 -3.36
CA PHE A 313 -4.99 8.74 -3.20
C PHE A 313 -3.64 8.16 -3.61
N LEU A 314 -3.02 8.70 -4.66
CA LEU A 314 -1.69 8.30 -5.07
C LEU A 314 -0.64 8.58 -3.98
N SER A 315 -0.78 9.71 -3.27
CA SER A 315 0.08 10.08 -2.16
C SER A 315 0.06 9.04 -1.02
N SER A 316 -1.07 8.38 -0.78
CA SER A 316 -1.20 7.37 0.28
C SER A 316 -0.31 6.15 0.05
N LEU A 317 -0.06 5.75 -1.20
CA LEU A 317 0.84 4.65 -1.54
C LEU A 317 2.30 4.96 -1.17
N PHE A 318 2.73 6.20 -1.36
CA PHE A 318 4.08 6.62 -1.00
C PHE A 318 4.33 6.55 0.50
N THR A 319 3.31 6.77 1.34
CA THR A 319 3.45 6.67 2.80
C THR A 319 3.61 5.23 3.28
N MET A 320 3.06 4.24 2.56
CA MET A 320 3.18 2.82 2.89
C MET A 320 4.50 2.21 2.41
N TYR A 321 5.09 2.77 1.35
CA TYR A 321 6.27 2.22 0.68
C TYR A 321 7.47 1.97 1.61
N PRO A 322 7.91 2.91 2.48
CA PRO A 322 9.09 2.71 3.32
C PRO A 322 8.96 1.50 4.26
N ARG A 323 7.79 1.34 4.89
CA ARG A 323 7.51 0.19 5.76
C ARG A 323 7.55 -1.12 4.98
N THR A 324 6.96 -1.13 3.79
CA THR A 324 6.93 -2.30 2.92
C THR A 324 8.33 -2.66 2.41
N ALA A 325 9.17 -1.65 2.14
CA ALA A 325 10.56 -1.85 1.74
C ALA A 325 11.35 -2.60 2.81
N VAL A 326 11.27 -2.17 4.07
CA VAL A 326 11.92 -2.83 5.19
C VAL A 326 11.43 -4.26 5.37
N SER A 327 10.11 -4.48 5.33
CA SER A 327 9.55 -5.84 5.43
C SER A 327 9.99 -6.73 4.25
N SER A 328 10.05 -6.18 3.03
CA SER A 328 10.54 -6.89 1.85
C SER A 328 12.00 -7.30 1.98
N GLU A 329 12.87 -6.42 2.50
CA GLU A 329 14.29 -6.72 2.73
C GLU A 329 14.47 -7.84 3.76
N ARG A 330 13.69 -7.83 4.85
CA ARG A 330 13.71 -8.89 5.84
C ARG A 330 13.29 -10.26 5.29
N LEU A 331 12.26 -10.27 4.42
CA LEU A 331 11.83 -11.50 3.77
C LEU A 331 12.89 -12.01 2.79
N LYS A 332 13.52 -11.08 2.03
CA LYS A 332 14.62 -11.41 1.13
C LYS A 332 15.81 -11.97 1.87
N GLU A 333 16.18 -11.38 3.01
CA GLU A 333 17.28 -11.89 3.84
C GLU A 333 17.10 -13.37 4.20
N VAL A 334 15.86 -13.80 4.53
CA VAL A 334 15.57 -15.22 4.75
C VAL A 334 15.70 -16.03 3.47
N MET A 335 15.17 -15.54 2.35
CA MET A 335 15.22 -16.30 1.10
C MET A 335 16.64 -16.43 0.52
N ASP A 336 17.51 -15.44 0.76
CA ASP A 336 18.86 -15.35 0.22
C ASP A 336 19.92 -15.99 1.11
N MET A 337 19.59 -16.28 2.37
CA MET A 337 20.55 -16.85 3.30
C MET A 337 21.07 -18.18 2.77
N PRO A 338 22.39 -18.31 2.61
CA PRO A 338 22.99 -19.58 2.21
C PRO A 338 22.77 -20.63 3.32
N ILE A 339 22.49 -21.85 2.91
CA ILE A 339 22.31 -22.99 3.81
C ILE A 339 23.72 -23.53 4.13
N SER A 340 24.05 -23.64 5.42
CA SER A 340 25.38 -24.12 5.85
C SER A 340 25.53 -25.62 5.73
N ILE A 341 24.43 -26.36 5.81
CA ILE A 341 24.42 -27.82 5.69
C ILE A 341 23.68 -28.20 4.40
N ASP A 342 24.43 -28.57 3.37
CA ASP A 342 23.86 -29.09 2.12
C ASP A 342 23.55 -30.58 2.28
N SER A 343 22.31 -30.97 2.03
CA SER A 343 21.95 -32.39 1.94
C SER A 343 22.54 -32.95 0.66
N ASN A 344 23.61 -33.72 0.80
CA ASN A 344 24.27 -34.39 -0.32
C ASN A 344 23.30 -35.38 -0.98
N GLU A 345 22.57 -34.94 -2.04
CA GLU A 345 21.63 -35.80 -2.76
C GLU A 345 22.31 -36.97 -3.47
N GLY A 346 23.65 -36.92 -3.63
CA GLY A 346 24.48 -38.00 -4.20
C GLY A 346 25.00 -38.98 -3.16
N GLY A 347 24.65 -38.85 -1.89
CA GLY A 347 25.07 -39.77 -0.83
C GLY A 347 24.53 -41.19 -0.99
N ILE A 348 25.23 -42.16 -0.47
CA ILE A 348 24.83 -43.58 -0.41
C ILE A 348 23.57 -43.70 0.44
N ARG A 349 22.46 -44.16 -0.11
CA ARG A 349 21.16 -44.28 0.59
C ARG A 349 20.93 -45.65 1.20
N GLU A 350 21.66 -46.67 0.72
CA GLU A 350 21.60 -48.05 1.20
C GLU A 350 23.00 -48.50 1.50
N THR A 351 23.25 -49.03 2.70
CA THR A 351 24.50 -49.62 3.11
C THR A 351 24.29 -51.11 3.37
N GLU A 352 25.26 -51.96 2.94
CA GLU A 352 25.22 -53.42 3.22
C GLU A 352 25.43 -53.73 4.70
N THR A 353 25.99 -52.78 5.50
CA THR A 353 26.25 -52.97 6.90
C THR A 353 25.18 -52.29 7.76
N HIS A 354 24.52 -53.08 8.61
CA HIS A 354 23.51 -52.60 9.52
C HIS A 354 24.08 -52.50 10.95
N GLY A 355 24.01 -51.30 11.53
CA GLY A 355 24.22 -51.10 12.98
C GLY A 355 25.66 -50.89 13.44
N TYR A 356 26.64 -50.63 12.55
CA TYR A 356 28.01 -50.27 12.90
C TYR A 356 28.34 -48.85 12.48
N LEU A 357 28.77 -48.00 13.42
CA LEU A 357 29.25 -46.64 13.21
C LEU A 357 30.54 -46.43 13.99
N GLU A 358 31.60 -46.00 13.33
CA GLU A 358 32.89 -45.72 13.95
C GLU A 358 33.34 -44.30 13.61
N PHE A 359 33.81 -43.58 14.65
CA PHE A 359 34.41 -42.24 14.50
C PHE A 359 35.92 -42.40 14.74
N GLU A 360 36.72 -42.29 13.69
CA GLU A 360 38.19 -42.29 13.78
C GLU A 360 38.74 -40.88 13.68
N ASN A 361 39.44 -40.42 14.72
CA ASN A 361 40.12 -39.10 14.77
C ASN A 361 39.23 -37.91 14.33
N VAL A 362 37.96 -37.91 14.72
CA VAL A 362 37.02 -36.84 14.39
C VAL A 362 37.16 -35.68 15.38
N THR A 363 37.54 -34.50 14.89
CA THR A 363 37.54 -33.27 15.67
C THR A 363 36.33 -32.43 15.25
N PHE A 364 35.57 -31.97 16.22
CA PHE A 364 34.42 -31.10 15.97
C PHE A 364 34.49 -29.85 16.84
N ALA A 365 34.25 -28.70 16.25
CA ALA A 365 34.09 -27.43 16.96
C ALA A 365 32.87 -26.69 16.43
N TYR A 366 32.16 -26.01 17.33
CA TYR A 366 31.08 -25.09 16.90
C TYR A 366 31.68 -23.85 16.22
N PRO A 367 30.98 -23.25 15.23
CA PRO A 367 31.44 -22.03 14.60
C PRO A 367 31.66 -20.92 15.62
N GLY A 368 32.91 -20.44 15.74
CA GLY A 368 33.32 -19.39 16.70
C GLY A 368 34.05 -19.91 17.96
N GLU A 369 34.15 -21.22 18.17
CA GLU A 369 35.02 -21.80 19.17
C GLU A 369 36.41 -22.05 18.53
N THR A 370 37.44 -21.49 19.15
CA THR A 370 38.83 -21.85 18.85
C THR A 370 39.16 -23.10 19.67
N GLU A 371 39.90 -24.07 19.07
CA GLU A 371 40.41 -25.28 19.71
C GLU A 371 40.92 -25.04 21.11
#